data_bab965a713352bd542f75f3773377251
#
_entry.id   bab965a713352bd542f75f3773377251
#
_cell.length_a   1.000
_cell.length_b   1.000
_cell.length_c   1.000
_cell.angle_alpha   90.00
_cell.angle_beta   90.00
_cell.angle_gamma   90.00
#
_symmetry.space_group_name_H-M   'P 1'
#
loop_
_entity.id
_entity.type
_entity.pdbx_description
1 polymer ?
#
loop_
_entity_poly.entity_id
_entity_poly.type
_entity_poly.pdbx_seq_one_letter_code
_entity_poly.pdbx_strand_id
1 'polypeptide(L)'
;KLNLTGSFLSKIVNVKEFYQSKDYVERNELVNNKLIAYANSHSNVKFINRNVPINQGNGIYSIFENGGPIFLDATHYTNRGGCVIGKYIMDTVVNGK
;
A
#
# COMPACT_ATOMS: atom_id res chain seq x y z
N LYS A 1 -11.89 24.59 -9.77
CA LYS A 1 -12.75 23.43 -9.61
C LYS A 1 -12.11 22.19 -10.25
N LEU A 2 -12.13 21.09 -9.54
CA LEU A 2 -11.59 19.86 -10.06
C LEU A 2 -12.54 19.24 -11.07
N ASN A 3 -12.03 18.99 -12.26
CA ASN A 3 -12.81 18.47 -13.36
C ASN A 3 -12.43 17.00 -13.53
N LEU A 4 -13.21 16.13 -12.91
CA LEU A 4 -12.95 14.70 -13.00
C LEU A 4 -13.59 14.14 -14.26
N THR A 5 -12.77 13.69 -15.18
CA THR A 5 -13.28 13.03 -16.38
C THR A 5 -13.73 11.62 -16.05
N GLY A 6 -14.55 11.02 -16.89
CA GLY A 6 -14.94 9.64 -16.74
C GLY A 6 -13.73 8.70 -16.71
N SER A 7 -12.70 9.04 -17.48
CA SER A 7 -11.46 8.27 -17.51
C SER A 7 -10.78 8.26 -16.14
N PHE A 8 -10.70 9.43 -15.49
CA PHE A 8 -10.06 9.53 -14.16
C PHE A 8 -10.89 8.78 -13.12
N LEU A 9 -12.20 8.97 -13.12
CA LEU A 9 -13.08 8.25 -12.20
C LEU A 9 -12.97 6.74 -12.38
N SER A 10 -12.90 6.30 -13.62
CA SER A 10 -12.75 4.88 -13.93
C SER A 10 -11.47 4.32 -13.35
N LYS A 11 -10.35 5.06 -13.44
CA LYS A 11 -9.10 4.64 -12.86
C LYS A 11 -9.19 4.51 -11.34
N ILE A 12 -9.81 5.48 -10.68
CA ILE A 12 -9.98 5.43 -9.23
C ILE A 12 -10.80 4.22 -8.81
N VAL A 13 -11.91 3.96 -9.49
CA VAL A 13 -12.75 2.81 -9.19
C VAL A 13 -11.98 1.51 -9.39
N ASN A 14 -11.25 1.39 -10.50
CA ASN A 14 -10.48 0.19 -10.78
C ASN A 14 -9.40 -0.06 -9.75
N VAL A 15 -8.69 0.99 -9.33
CA VAL A 15 -7.67 0.88 -8.28
C VAL A 15 -8.29 0.42 -6.98
N LYS A 16 -9.42 1.01 -6.59
CA LYS A 16 -10.11 0.62 -5.37
C LYS A 16 -10.51 -0.85 -5.41
N GLU A 17 -11.11 -1.28 -6.51
CA GLU A 17 -11.53 -2.68 -6.65
C GLU A 17 -10.34 -3.62 -6.59
N PHE A 18 -9.24 -3.25 -7.23
CA PHE A 18 -8.03 -4.06 -7.22
C PHE A 18 -7.49 -4.23 -5.80
N TYR A 19 -7.27 -3.13 -5.09
CA TYR A 19 -6.64 -3.17 -3.77
C TYR A 19 -7.57 -3.70 -2.67
N GLN A 20 -8.88 -3.68 -2.90
CA GLN A 20 -9.85 -4.20 -1.93
C GLN A 20 -10.39 -5.55 -2.33
N SER A 21 -9.91 -6.14 -3.41
CA SER A 21 -10.36 -7.46 -3.83
C SER A 21 -9.79 -8.52 -2.90
N LYS A 22 -10.59 -9.56 -2.69
CA LYS A 22 -10.14 -10.70 -1.90
C LYS A 22 -8.89 -11.33 -2.48
N ASP A 23 -8.82 -11.43 -3.80
CA ASP A 23 -7.69 -12.03 -4.49
C ASP A 23 -6.39 -11.27 -4.22
N TYR A 24 -6.42 -9.95 -4.32
CA TYR A 24 -5.23 -9.15 -4.03
C TYR A 24 -4.81 -9.31 -2.59
N VAL A 25 -5.75 -9.20 -1.66
CA VAL A 25 -5.46 -9.27 -0.24
C VAL A 25 -4.83 -10.61 0.12
N GLU A 26 -5.39 -11.71 -0.39
CA GLU A 26 -4.86 -13.04 -0.11
C GLU A 26 -3.49 -13.26 -0.72
N ARG A 27 -3.27 -12.80 -1.95
CA ARG A 27 -1.97 -12.93 -2.60
C ARG A 27 -0.91 -12.11 -1.90
N ASN A 28 -1.27 -10.89 -1.51
CA ASN A 28 -0.36 -10.01 -0.80
C ASN A 28 0.07 -10.63 0.53
N GLU A 29 -0.87 -11.22 1.25
CA GLU A 29 -0.58 -11.90 2.51
C GLU A 29 0.34 -13.09 2.31
N LEU A 30 0.10 -13.88 1.27
CA LEU A 30 0.94 -15.03 0.96
C LEU A 30 2.38 -14.61 0.65
N VAL A 31 2.55 -13.58 -0.17
CA VAL A 31 3.88 -13.07 -0.51
C VAL A 31 4.57 -12.50 0.74
N ASN A 32 3.84 -11.72 1.53
CA ASN A 32 4.40 -11.14 2.75
C ASN A 32 4.86 -12.23 3.73
N ASN A 33 4.08 -13.30 3.87
CA ASN A 33 4.47 -14.40 4.76
C ASN A 33 5.77 -15.07 4.31
N LYS A 34 5.97 -15.20 3.00
CA LYS A 34 7.22 -15.74 2.47
C LYS A 34 8.40 -14.80 2.73
N LEU A 35 8.18 -13.49 2.58
CA LEU A 35 9.21 -12.50 2.83
C LEU A 35 9.57 -12.43 4.32
N ILE A 36 8.58 -12.53 5.19
CA ILE A 36 8.81 -12.57 6.64
C ILE A 36 9.65 -13.80 7.00
N ALA A 37 9.31 -14.96 6.46
CA ALA A 37 10.07 -16.18 6.72
C ALA A 37 11.52 -16.04 6.26
N TYR A 38 11.74 -15.44 5.09
CA TYR A 38 13.09 -15.19 4.61
C TYR A 38 13.85 -14.26 5.54
N ALA A 39 13.22 -13.15 5.94
CA ALA A 39 13.85 -12.19 6.84
C ALA A 39 14.18 -12.81 8.19
N ASN A 40 13.32 -13.70 8.70
CA ASN A 40 13.57 -14.35 9.99
C ASN A 40 14.77 -15.31 9.95
N SER A 41 15.10 -15.82 8.78
CA SER A 41 16.24 -16.73 8.62
C SER A 41 17.53 -16.04 8.21
N HIS A 42 17.53 -14.72 8.06
CA HIS A 42 18.69 -13.95 7.62
C HIS A 42 18.84 -12.71 8.49
N SER A 43 19.87 -12.69 9.35
CA SER A 43 20.04 -11.64 10.36
C SER A 43 20.25 -10.25 9.77
N ASN A 44 20.68 -10.15 8.52
CA ASN A 44 20.93 -8.87 7.87
C ASN A 44 19.76 -8.41 6.99
N VAL A 45 18.61 -9.07 7.08
CA VAL A 45 17.43 -8.75 6.30
C VAL A 45 16.28 -8.41 7.24
N LYS A 46 15.58 -7.32 6.95
CA LYS A 46 14.41 -6.89 7.69
C LYS A 46 13.23 -6.74 6.74
N PHE A 47 12.09 -7.30 7.13
CA PHE A 47 10.87 -7.14 6.38
C PHE A 47 10.10 -5.91 6.88
N ILE A 48 9.65 -5.07 5.95
CA ILE A 48 8.79 -3.93 6.27
C ILE A 48 7.56 -4.03 5.36
N ASN A 49 6.39 -4.12 6.00
CA ASN A 49 5.14 -4.17 5.24
C ASN A 49 4.69 -2.75 4.91
N ARG A 50 4.86 -2.36 3.65
CA ARG A 50 4.54 -1.01 3.20
C ARG A 50 3.04 -0.70 3.23
N ASN A 51 2.21 -1.69 3.37
CA ASN A 51 0.76 -1.50 3.39
C ASN A 51 0.19 -1.25 4.79
N VAL A 52 1.02 -1.32 5.83
CA VAL A 52 0.57 -1.07 7.20
C VAL A 52 -0.14 0.29 7.34
N PRO A 53 0.41 1.40 6.84
CA PRO A 53 -0.24 2.70 7.04
C PRO A 53 -1.57 2.87 6.30
N ILE A 54 -1.85 2.02 5.32
CA ILE A 54 -3.10 2.11 4.57
C ILE A 54 -4.06 0.96 4.90
N ASN A 55 -3.68 0.06 5.79
CA ASN A 55 -4.52 -1.07 6.18
C ASN A 55 -5.60 -0.59 7.16
N GLN A 56 -6.86 -0.78 6.79
CA GLN A 56 -8.00 -0.37 7.61
C GLN A 56 -8.51 -1.49 8.51
N GLY A 57 -7.73 -2.54 8.66
CA GLY A 57 -8.17 -3.75 9.35
C GLY A 57 -8.79 -4.73 8.37
N ASN A 58 -8.85 -5.98 8.74
CA ASN A 58 -9.43 -7.04 7.90
C ASN A 58 -8.80 -7.17 6.52
N GLY A 59 -7.59 -6.62 6.33
CA GLY A 59 -6.91 -6.67 5.05
C GLY A 59 -7.47 -5.74 3.98
N ILE A 60 -8.31 -4.79 4.37
CA ILE A 60 -8.86 -3.81 3.43
C ILE A 60 -7.96 -2.59 3.44
N TYR A 61 -7.48 -2.19 2.26
CA TYR A 61 -6.53 -1.09 2.13
C TYR A 61 -7.23 0.19 1.67
N SER A 62 -6.84 1.29 2.29
CA SER A 62 -7.30 2.61 1.87
C SER A 62 -6.55 3.04 0.62
N ILE A 63 -7.27 3.66 -0.32
CA ILE A 63 -6.63 4.27 -1.49
C ILE A 63 -6.60 5.78 -1.38
N PHE A 64 -7.13 6.34 -0.27
CA PHE A 64 -7.08 7.77 0.00
C PHE A 64 -6.47 8.01 1.37
N GLU A 65 -5.61 9.01 1.46
CA GLU A 65 -5.01 9.46 2.71
C GLU A 65 -4.80 10.97 2.65
N ASN A 66 -5.03 11.65 3.77
CA ASN A 66 -4.82 13.08 3.88
C ASN A 66 -5.54 13.88 2.78
N GLY A 67 -6.74 13.41 2.41
CA GLY A 67 -7.58 14.12 1.46
C GLY A 67 -7.23 13.91 0.01
N GLY A 68 -6.39 12.94 -0.30
CA GLY A 68 -6.02 12.68 -1.69
C GLY A 68 -5.76 11.22 -1.98
N PRO A 69 -5.69 10.86 -3.25
CA PRO A 69 -5.45 9.47 -3.62
C PRO A 69 -4.01 9.05 -3.36
N ILE A 70 -3.86 7.78 -2.96
CA ILE A 70 -2.57 7.15 -2.70
C ILE A 70 -1.96 6.59 -3.98
N PHE A 71 -2.81 6.10 -4.88
CA PHE A 71 -2.37 5.39 -6.08
C PHE A 71 -2.82 6.10 -7.34
N LEU A 72 -1.93 6.13 -8.34
CA LEU A 72 -2.28 6.56 -9.70
C LEU A 72 -2.99 5.45 -10.46
N ASP A 73 -2.53 4.22 -10.25
CA ASP A 73 -3.09 3.02 -10.86
C ASP A 73 -2.70 1.83 -9.98
N ALA A 74 -2.85 0.62 -10.49
CA ALA A 74 -2.62 -0.58 -9.69
C ALA A 74 -1.17 -0.75 -9.23
N THR A 75 -0.22 -0.04 -9.85
CA THR A 75 1.21 -0.28 -9.58
C THR A 75 2.00 0.98 -9.21
N HIS A 76 1.40 2.16 -9.29
CA HIS A 76 2.14 3.41 -9.07
C HIS A 76 1.48 4.26 -8.01
N TYR A 77 2.31 4.84 -7.12
CA TYR A 77 1.84 5.80 -6.12
C TYR A 77 1.70 7.19 -6.73
N THR A 78 0.79 7.98 -6.17
CA THR A 78 0.82 9.43 -6.36
C THR A 78 1.97 10.00 -5.51
N ASN A 79 2.28 11.30 -5.69
CA ASN A 79 3.25 11.95 -4.80
C ASN A 79 2.80 11.85 -3.35
N ARG A 80 1.51 12.03 -3.09
CA ARG A 80 0.96 11.89 -1.73
C ARG A 80 1.15 10.48 -1.20
N GLY A 81 0.83 9.47 -2.02
CA GLY A 81 1.01 8.08 -1.62
C GLY A 81 2.46 7.75 -1.33
N GLY A 82 3.36 8.24 -2.17
CA GLY A 82 4.80 8.07 -1.93
C GLY A 82 5.25 8.69 -0.62
N CYS A 83 4.71 9.87 -0.27
CA CYS A 83 5.03 10.50 1.00
C CYS A 83 4.52 9.70 2.20
N VAL A 84 3.29 9.19 2.13
CA VAL A 84 2.70 8.41 3.21
C VAL A 84 3.51 7.13 3.44
N ILE A 85 3.75 6.38 2.38
CA ILE A 85 4.46 5.11 2.46
C ILE A 85 5.93 5.33 2.81
N GLY A 86 6.56 6.32 2.20
CA GLY A 86 7.96 6.65 2.46
C GLY A 86 8.20 7.05 3.91
N LYS A 87 7.31 7.87 4.47
CA LYS A 87 7.41 8.26 5.86
C LYS A 87 7.32 7.05 6.78
N TYR A 88 6.39 6.16 6.51
CA TYR A 88 6.26 4.94 7.30
C TYR A 88 7.53 4.10 7.27
N ILE A 89 8.11 3.91 6.07
CA ILE A 89 9.34 3.13 5.92
C ILE A 89 10.48 3.78 6.68
N MET A 90 10.66 5.09 6.52
CA MET A 90 11.73 5.81 7.20
C MET A 90 11.57 5.75 8.72
N ASP A 91 10.36 5.97 9.23
CA ASP A 91 10.09 5.90 10.66
C ASP A 91 10.40 4.51 11.21
N THR A 92 10.07 3.48 10.45
CA THR A 92 10.33 2.10 10.86
C THR A 92 11.82 1.81 10.91
N VAL A 93 12.57 2.27 9.93
CA VAL A 93 14.03 2.08 9.87
C VAL A 93 14.71 2.83 11.02
N VAL A 94 14.34 4.10 11.23
CA VAL A 94 14.97 4.95 12.25
C VAL A 94 14.68 4.40 13.66
N ASN A 95 13.47 3.93 13.89
CA ASN A 95 13.08 3.42 15.21
C ASN A 95 13.52 1.97 15.46
N GLY A 96 14.08 1.33 14.48
CA GLY A 96 14.56 -0.03 14.62
C GLY A 96 13.46 -1.07 14.80
N LYS A 97 12.26 -0.75 14.34
CA LYS A 97 11.11 -1.64 14.51
C LYS A 97 10.77 -2.40 13.27
#